data_a14e4d092a77b6f79ecdbbcbf8967b12
#
_entry.id   a14e4d092a77b6f79ecdbbcbf8967b12
#
_cell.length_a   1.000
_cell.length_b   1.000
_cell.length_c   1.000
_cell.angle_alpha   90.00
_cell.angle_beta   90.00
_cell.angle_gamma   90.00
#
_symmetry.space_group_name_H-M   'P 1'
#
loop_
_entity.id
_entity.type
_entity.pdbx_description
1 polymer ?
#
loop_
_entity_poly.entity_id
_entity_poly.type
_entity_poly.pdbx_seq_one_letter_code
_entity_poly.pdbx_strand_id
1 'polypeptide(L)'
;TAERAVSAGMAVAQAVIRQGIEAVGLGHVGERYMLSALAVTTAALHQRLENATRKNGYRLHLKEVGNLAENPLEVLAATGSTEIVAMFGFITVCAKNGVAVVFDDAVSGAAALAATIVYPEVLSGIFPSLAYDEPVHKMQMQALHMEPMLHYGITGGAGLGAAAGLSLLDRIMMNYGKAE
;
A
#
# COMPACT_ATOMS: atom_id res chain seq x y z
N THR A 1 -0.17 14.93 12.93
CA THR A 1 -0.64 15.48 11.66
C THR A 1 -0.21 14.57 10.52
N ALA A 2 -0.94 14.57 9.39
CA ALA A 2 -0.59 13.79 8.20
C ALA A 2 0.82 14.12 7.70
N GLU A 3 1.19 15.39 7.63
CA GLU A 3 2.54 15.84 7.24
C GLU A 3 3.65 15.17 8.05
N ARG A 4 3.49 15.08 9.37
CA ARG A 4 4.47 14.42 10.24
C ARG A 4 4.54 12.92 9.98
N ALA A 5 3.42 12.28 9.71
CA ALA A 5 3.39 10.86 9.38
C ALA A 5 4.07 10.57 8.03
N VAL A 6 3.76 11.36 6.99
CA VAL A 6 4.44 11.27 5.69
C VAL A 6 5.94 11.48 5.86
N SER A 7 6.35 12.54 6.56
CA SER A 7 7.77 12.85 6.79
C SER A 7 8.50 11.73 7.54
N ALA A 8 7.84 11.09 8.51
CA ALA A 8 8.39 9.96 9.23
C ALA A 8 8.61 8.75 8.30
N GLY A 9 7.62 8.42 7.46
CA GLY A 9 7.76 7.36 6.46
C GLY A 9 8.89 7.64 5.47
N MET A 10 8.97 8.87 4.97
CA MET A 10 10.06 9.29 4.06
C MET A 10 11.44 9.17 4.73
N ALA A 11 11.56 9.55 6.00
CA ALA A 11 12.83 9.46 6.73
C ALA A 11 13.29 8.00 6.91
N VAL A 12 12.35 7.08 7.18
CA VAL A 12 12.64 5.64 7.26
C VAL A 12 13.08 5.11 5.89
N ALA A 13 12.40 5.48 4.81
CA ALA A 13 12.77 5.10 3.44
C ALA A 13 14.20 5.56 3.10
N GLN A 14 14.54 6.81 3.43
CA GLN A 14 15.90 7.33 3.23
C GLN A 14 16.96 6.56 4.04
N ALA A 15 16.61 6.08 5.25
CA ALA A 15 17.51 5.24 6.03
C ALA A 15 17.74 3.87 5.35
N VAL A 16 16.68 3.27 4.81
CA VAL A 16 16.73 2.02 4.02
C VAL A 16 17.66 2.17 2.81
N ILE A 17 17.47 3.25 2.04
CA ILE A 17 18.27 3.55 0.86
C ILE A 17 19.76 3.74 1.22
N ARG A 18 20.05 4.49 2.28
CA ARG A 18 21.43 4.69 2.75
C ARG A 18 22.13 3.39 3.19
N GLN A 19 21.38 2.38 3.58
CA GLN A 19 21.90 1.05 3.95
C GLN A 19 22.10 0.14 2.72
N GLY A 20 21.77 0.61 1.53
CA GLY A 20 21.88 -0.18 0.29
C GLY A 20 20.87 -1.33 0.21
N ILE A 21 19.73 -1.20 0.89
CA ILE A 21 18.66 -2.21 0.84
C ILE A 21 17.91 -2.03 -0.49
N GLU A 22 17.78 -3.11 -1.25
CA GLU A 22 17.21 -3.12 -2.59
C GLU A 22 15.72 -3.52 -2.61
N ALA A 23 15.24 -4.20 -1.57
CA ALA A 23 13.85 -4.61 -1.44
C ALA A 23 13.39 -4.57 0.00
N VAL A 24 12.12 -4.20 0.22
CA VAL A 24 11.50 -4.10 1.55
C VAL A 24 10.10 -4.69 1.53
N GLY A 25 9.69 -5.29 2.66
CA GLY A 25 8.33 -5.75 2.88
C GLY A 25 7.55 -4.80 3.78
N LEU A 26 6.29 -4.54 3.43
CA LEU A 26 5.35 -3.79 4.24
C LEU A 26 4.23 -4.70 4.72
N GLY A 27 4.03 -4.72 6.01
CA GLY A 27 2.87 -5.27 6.68
C GLY A 27 2.39 -4.31 7.74
N HIS A 28 1.23 -4.58 8.33
CA HIS A 28 0.67 -3.73 9.34
C HIS A 28 0.37 -4.54 10.61
N VAL A 29 0.52 -3.91 11.76
CA VAL A 29 0.14 -4.45 13.06
C VAL A 29 -0.76 -3.44 13.74
N GLY A 30 -2.03 -3.79 13.98
CA GLY A 30 -2.97 -2.89 14.64
C GLY A 30 -4.41 -3.37 14.59
N GLU A 31 -5.30 -2.65 15.27
CA GLU A 31 -6.74 -2.87 15.26
C GLU A 31 -7.48 -1.75 14.50
N ARG A 32 -8.66 -2.06 13.95
CA ARG A 32 -9.61 -1.10 13.32
C ARG A 32 -9.10 -0.38 12.06
N TYR A 33 -8.14 -0.90 11.40
CA TYR A 33 -7.47 -0.31 10.23
C TYR A 33 -8.25 -0.45 8.91
N MET A 34 -9.16 -1.44 8.82
CA MET A 34 -9.91 -1.70 7.58
C MET A 34 -10.80 -0.51 7.16
N LEU A 35 -11.31 0.25 8.12
CA LEU A 35 -12.12 1.43 7.82
C LEU A 35 -11.28 2.53 7.16
N SER A 36 -10.06 2.77 7.64
CA SER A 36 -9.13 3.71 7.00
C SER A 36 -8.66 3.20 5.65
N ALA A 37 -8.35 1.91 5.51
CA ALA A 37 -7.99 1.31 4.23
C ALA A 37 -9.12 1.47 3.19
N LEU A 38 -10.37 1.19 3.58
CA LEU A 38 -11.55 1.41 2.73
C LEU A 38 -11.71 2.89 2.37
N ALA A 39 -11.57 3.81 3.34
CA ALA A 39 -11.74 5.23 3.11
C ALA A 39 -10.68 5.78 2.13
N VAL A 40 -9.41 5.44 2.31
CA VAL A 40 -8.33 5.85 1.40
C VAL A 40 -8.54 5.24 0.01
N THR A 41 -8.86 3.94 -0.07
CA THR A 41 -9.13 3.26 -1.35
C THR A 41 -10.29 3.91 -2.09
N THR A 42 -11.38 4.23 -1.39
CA THR A 42 -12.56 4.87 -1.97
C THR A 42 -12.25 6.28 -2.48
N ALA A 43 -11.48 7.06 -1.70
CA ALA A 43 -11.03 8.39 -2.11
C ALA A 43 -10.11 8.32 -3.34
N ALA A 44 -9.19 7.36 -3.37
CA ALA A 44 -8.30 7.14 -4.51
C ALA A 44 -9.04 6.79 -5.80
N LEU A 45 -10.14 6.05 -5.68
CA LEU A 45 -10.96 5.62 -6.83
C LEU A 45 -12.08 6.61 -7.19
N HIS A 46 -12.14 7.78 -6.56
CA HIS A 46 -13.24 8.76 -6.73
C HIS A 46 -14.64 8.15 -6.55
N GLN A 47 -14.75 7.11 -5.74
CA GLN A 47 -16.02 6.46 -5.47
C GLN A 47 -16.74 7.15 -4.32
N ARG A 48 -18.08 7.17 -4.36
CA ARG A 48 -18.87 7.59 -3.21
C ARG A 48 -18.71 6.56 -2.10
N LEU A 49 -18.24 7.01 -0.95
CA LEU A 49 -17.99 6.16 0.20
C LEU A 49 -19.24 5.39 0.65
N GLU A 50 -20.43 5.99 0.51
CA GLU A 50 -21.71 5.35 0.80
C GLU A 50 -21.93 4.06 -0.01
N ASN A 51 -21.54 4.06 -1.28
CA ASN A 51 -21.63 2.87 -2.13
C ASN A 51 -20.61 1.80 -1.73
N ALA A 52 -19.39 2.22 -1.40
CA ALA A 52 -18.33 1.31 -0.96
C ALA A 52 -18.66 0.68 0.41
N THR A 53 -19.19 1.46 1.36
CA THR A 53 -19.59 0.95 2.68
C THR A 53 -20.76 -0.01 2.60
N ARG A 54 -21.77 0.25 1.75
CA ARG A 54 -22.86 -0.70 1.49
C ARG A 54 -22.36 -2.03 0.94
N LYS A 55 -21.46 -1.98 -0.04
CA LYS A 55 -20.93 -3.17 -0.69
C LYS A 55 -20.08 -4.02 0.25
N ASN A 56 -19.36 -3.40 1.18
CA ASN A 56 -18.42 -4.07 2.07
C ASN A 56 -18.95 -4.25 3.51
N GLY A 57 -20.20 -3.89 3.79
CA GLY A 57 -20.81 -4.06 5.11
C GLY A 57 -20.35 -3.08 6.19
N TYR A 58 -19.55 -2.07 5.84
CA TYR A 58 -19.08 -1.05 6.77
C TYR A 58 -20.02 0.16 6.78
N ARG A 59 -20.18 0.79 7.93
CA ARG A 59 -20.91 2.06 8.08
C ARG A 59 -19.91 3.18 8.39
N LEU A 60 -19.66 4.02 7.41
CA LEU A 60 -18.83 5.22 7.55
C LEU A 60 -19.65 6.45 7.13
N HIS A 61 -19.60 7.48 7.96
CA HIS A 61 -20.08 8.81 7.61
C HIS A 61 -18.86 9.70 7.38
N LEU A 62 -18.34 9.70 6.16
CA LEU A 62 -17.31 10.67 5.77
C LEU A 62 -17.95 11.77 4.95
N LYS A 63 -17.53 13.02 5.21
CA LYS A 63 -17.80 14.16 4.34
C LYS A 63 -17.14 13.90 2.97
N GLU A 64 -17.62 14.57 1.94
CA GLU A 64 -16.95 14.57 0.65
C GLU A 64 -15.48 14.91 0.88
N VAL A 65 -14.62 14.02 0.42
CA VAL A 65 -13.17 14.18 0.50
C VAL A 65 -12.70 14.63 -0.86
N GLY A 66 -11.78 15.58 -0.91
CA GLY A 66 -11.25 16.14 -2.14
C GLY A 66 -10.54 15.10 -3.03
N ASN A 67 -10.03 15.55 -4.15
CA ASN A 67 -9.29 14.72 -5.10
C ASN A 67 -7.89 14.39 -4.53
N LEU A 68 -7.59 13.10 -4.40
CA LEU A 68 -6.31 12.63 -3.84
C LEU A 68 -5.11 13.06 -4.69
N ALA A 69 -5.24 13.08 -6.01
CA ALA A 69 -4.15 13.50 -6.90
C ALA A 69 -3.81 15.00 -6.78
N GLU A 70 -4.82 15.82 -6.48
CA GLU A 70 -4.65 17.27 -6.36
C GLU A 70 -4.25 17.70 -4.95
N ASN A 71 -4.84 17.08 -3.92
CA ASN A 71 -4.67 17.46 -2.52
C ASN A 71 -4.34 16.24 -1.62
N PRO A 72 -3.22 15.53 -1.87
CA PRO A 72 -2.94 14.25 -1.23
C PRO A 72 -2.87 14.33 0.30
N LEU A 73 -2.26 15.39 0.85
CA LEU A 73 -2.13 15.53 2.31
C LEU A 73 -3.46 15.78 3.00
N GLU A 74 -4.34 16.58 2.39
CA GLU A 74 -5.66 16.87 2.92
C GLU A 74 -6.54 15.61 2.93
N VAL A 75 -6.55 14.90 1.80
CA VAL A 75 -7.32 13.66 1.65
C VAL A 75 -6.82 12.58 2.60
N LEU A 76 -5.51 12.37 2.67
CA LEU A 76 -4.91 11.40 3.59
C LEU A 76 -5.10 11.79 5.06
N ALA A 77 -5.14 13.09 5.39
CA ALA A 77 -5.43 13.54 6.74
C ALA A 77 -6.89 13.25 7.14
N ALA A 78 -7.81 13.29 6.19
CA ALA A 78 -9.23 13.04 6.41
C ALA A 78 -9.59 11.54 6.43
N THR A 79 -8.88 10.70 5.69
CA THR A 79 -9.25 9.30 5.44
C THR A 79 -8.26 8.29 6.01
N GLY A 80 -6.96 8.62 6.04
CA GLY A 80 -5.88 7.70 6.39
C GLY A 80 -5.67 7.55 7.89
N SER A 81 -5.34 6.35 8.33
CA SER A 81 -4.69 6.15 9.63
C SER A 81 -3.24 6.65 9.58
N THR A 82 -2.64 6.86 10.76
CA THR A 82 -1.24 7.33 10.82
C THR A 82 -0.28 6.37 10.08
N GLU A 83 -0.54 5.07 10.15
CA GLU A 83 0.25 4.03 9.49
C GLU A 83 0.14 4.13 7.97
N ILE A 84 -1.08 4.23 7.41
CA ILE A 84 -1.29 4.36 5.96
C ILE A 84 -0.59 5.60 5.43
N VAL A 85 -0.71 6.71 6.15
CA VAL A 85 -0.08 7.99 5.77
C VAL A 85 1.45 7.91 5.82
N ALA A 86 2.01 7.23 6.83
CA ALA A 86 3.45 6.97 6.91
C ALA A 86 3.93 6.03 5.79
N MET A 87 3.19 4.95 5.53
CA MET A 87 3.49 4.01 4.44
C MET A 87 3.43 4.70 3.07
N PHE A 88 2.49 5.62 2.84
CA PHE A 88 2.45 6.43 1.62
C PHE A 88 3.78 7.16 1.37
N GLY A 89 4.31 7.86 2.38
CA GLY A 89 5.61 8.55 2.28
C GLY A 89 6.77 7.58 2.07
N PHE A 90 6.76 6.45 2.78
CA PHE A 90 7.77 5.41 2.67
C PHE A 90 7.80 4.78 1.26
N ILE A 91 6.67 4.31 0.76
CA ILE A 91 6.52 3.69 -0.57
C ILE A 91 6.98 4.65 -1.66
N THR A 92 6.53 5.91 -1.58
CA THR A 92 6.87 6.93 -2.57
C THR A 92 8.39 7.12 -2.68
N VAL A 93 9.10 7.22 -1.56
CA VAL A 93 10.55 7.45 -1.58
C VAL A 93 11.30 6.18 -1.99
N CYS A 94 10.92 5.01 -1.49
CA CYS A 94 11.54 3.73 -1.86
C CYS A 94 11.44 3.48 -3.37
N ALA A 95 10.22 3.48 -3.91
CA ALA A 95 9.98 3.18 -5.32
C ALA A 95 10.68 4.17 -6.26
N LYS A 96 10.65 5.47 -5.96
CA LYS A 96 11.37 6.50 -6.75
C LYS A 96 12.88 6.36 -6.72
N ASN A 97 13.44 5.64 -5.77
CA ASN A 97 14.88 5.39 -5.66
C ASN A 97 15.28 3.95 -5.99
N GLY A 98 14.41 3.19 -6.67
CA GLY A 98 14.70 1.86 -7.15
C GLY A 98 14.68 0.76 -6.09
N VAL A 99 14.16 1.05 -4.89
CA VAL A 99 13.93 0.04 -3.85
C VAL A 99 12.58 -0.62 -4.09
N ALA A 100 12.56 -1.91 -4.33
CA ALA A 100 11.33 -2.69 -4.49
C ALA A 100 10.54 -2.74 -3.20
N VAL A 101 9.23 -2.48 -3.27
CA VAL A 101 8.34 -2.51 -2.11
C VAL A 101 7.31 -3.62 -2.27
N VAL A 102 7.42 -4.66 -1.46
CA VAL A 102 6.43 -5.74 -1.38
C VAL A 102 5.39 -5.37 -0.33
N PHE A 103 4.17 -5.10 -0.75
CA PHE A 103 3.07 -4.78 0.16
C PHE A 103 2.16 -6.01 0.37
N ASP A 104 1.61 -6.14 1.58
CA ASP A 104 0.95 -7.39 2.01
C ASP A 104 -0.57 -7.32 1.92
N ASP A 105 -1.19 -6.48 2.72
CA ASP A 105 -2.62 -6.48 3.01
C ASP A 105 -3.35 -5.24 2.47
N ALA A 106 -4.64 -5.12 2.77
CA ALA A 106 -5.45 -3.97 2.36
C ALA A 106 -4.99 -2.64 2.97
N VAL A 107 -4.25 -2.65 4.08
CA VAL A 107 -3.75 -1.41 4.71
C VAL A 107 -2.55 -0.88 3.95
N SER A 108 -1.55 -1.72 3.73
CA SER A 108 -0.39 -1.39 2.91
C SER A 108 -0.78 -1.19 1.43
N GLY A 109 -1.78 -1.94 0.94
CA GLY A 109 -2.39 -1.77 -0.37
C GLY A 109 -3.08 -0.41 -0.56
N ALA A 110 -3.72 0.13 0.48
CA ALA A 110 -4.30 1.47 0.42
C ALA A 110 -3.21 2.55 0.27
N ALA A 111 -2.08 2.40 0.99
CA ALA A 111 -0.94 3.30 0.87
C ALA A 111 -0.28 3.19 -0.52
N ALA A 112 -0.12 1.97 -1.05
CA ALA A 112 0.43 1.71 -2.37
C ALA A 112 -0.44 2.31 -3.48
N LEU A 113 -1.76 2.11 -3.42
CA LEU A 113 -2.72 2.71 -4.35
C LEU A 113 -2.66 4.24 -4.28
N ALA A 114 -2.69 4.83 -3.09
CA ALA A 114 -2.60 6.27 -2.92
C ALA A 114 -1.28 6.83 -3.50
N ALA A 115 -0.15 6.16 -3.24
CA ALA A 115 1.14 6.57 -3.77
C ALA A 115 1.18 6.53 -5.32
N THR A 116 0.57 5.52 -5.93
CA THR A 116 0.49 5.37 -7.40
C THR A 116 -0.43 6.42 -8.03
N ILE A 117 -1.53 6.79 -7.39
CA ILE A 117 -2.42 7.85 -7.88
C ILE A 117 -1.71 9.21 -7.88
N VAL A 118 -0.95 9.50 -6.84
CA VAL A 118 -0.22 10.78 -6.72
C VAL A 118 1.06 10.79 -7.57
N TYR A 119 1.72 9.64 -7.67
CA TYR A 119 3.00 9.46 -8.38
C TYR A 119 2.94 8.18 -9.22
N PRO A 120 2.44 8.24 -10.47
CA PRO A 120 2.25 7.04 -11.31
C PRO A 120 3.51 6.19 -11.52
N GLU A 121 4.69 6.80 -11.47
CA GLU A 121 5.98 6.10 -11.58
C GLU A 121 6.25 5.10 -10.45
N VAL A 122 5.58 5.24 -9.31
CA VAL A 122 5.67 4.31 -8.17
C VAL A 122 5.21 2.90 -8.55
N LEU A 123 4.28 2.79 -9.51
CA LEU A 123 3.70 1.52 -9.94
C LEU A 123 4.76 0.47 -10.32
N SER A 124 5.85 0.90 -10.92
CA SER A 124 6.94 -0.01 -11.36
C SER A 124 7.79 -0.57 -10.22
N GLY A 125 7.72 0.03 -9.03
CA GLY A 125 8.51 -0.36 -7.86
C GLY A 125 7.73 -1.05 -6.75
N ILE A 126 6.43 -1.35 -6.95
CA ILE A 126 5.58 -1.99 -5.94
C ILE A 126 5.10 -3.37 -6.39
N PHE A 127 4.99 -4.29 -5.44
CA PHE A 127 4.66 -5.70 -5.71
C PHE A 127 3.66 -6.20 -4.67
N PRO A 128 2.45 -6.65 -5.07
CA PRO A 128 1.50 -7.24 -4.13
C PRO A 128 1.95 -8.66 -3.78
N SER A 129 1.99 -8.96 -2.49
CA SER A 129 2.53 -10.25 -2.01
C SER A 129 1.53 -11.40 -2.14
N LEU A 130 0.46 -11.36 -1.36
CA LEU A 130 -0.47 -12.47 -1.17
C LEU A 130 -1.89 -12.09 -1.60
N ALA A 131 -2.59 -13.01 -2.25
CA ALA A 131 -4.01 -12.86 -2.55
C ALA A 131 -4.85 -13.06 -1.29
N TYR A 132 -5.56 -12.02 -0.87
CA TYR A 132 -6.50 -12.08 0.24
C TYR A 132 -7.94 -12.07 -0.25
N ASP A 133 -8.78 -12.89 0.36
CA ASP A 133 -10.22 -12.87 0.11
C ASP A 133 -10.93 -11.75 0.89
N GLU A 134 -10.40 -10.54 0.76
CA GLU A 134 -10.88 -9.34 1.42
C GLU A 134 -11.31 -8.32 0.35
N PRO A 135 -12.55 -7.77 0.44
CA PRO A 135 -13.11 -6.94 -0.61
C PRO A 135 -12.30 -5.68 -0.94
N VAL A 136 -11.74 -5.00 0.07
CA VAL A 136 -10.94 -3.78 -0.14
C VAL A 136 -9.64 -4.11 -0.86
N HIS A 137 -8.98 -5.21 -0.48
CA HIS A 137 -7.77 -5.67 -1.16
C HIS A 137 -8.04 -6.01 -2.63
N LYS A 138 -9.15 -6.71 -2.93
CA LYS A 138 -9.56 -7.00 -4.31
C LYS A 138 -9.81 -5.73 -5.12
N MET A 139 -10.44 -4.71 -4.52
CA MET A 139 -10.62 -3.41 -5.19
C MET A 139 -9.28 -2.75 -5.53
N GLN A 140 -8.32 -2.83 -4.62
CA GLN A 140 -6.98 -2.27 -4.81
C GLN A 140 -6.23 -2.99 -5.94
N MET A 141 -6.25 -4.33 -5.96
CA MET A 141 -5.62 -5.13 -7.03
C MET A 141 -6.22 -4.79 -8.40
N GLN A 142 -7.54 -4.70 -8.50
CA GLN A 142 -8.22 -4.30 -9.73
C GLN A 142 -7.81 -2.88 -10.17
N ALA A 143 -7.73 -1.94 -9.25
CA ALA A 143 -7.37 -0.56 -9.53
C ALA A 143 -5.91 -0.39 -9.96
N LEU A 144 -5.01 -1.16 -9.35
CA LEU A 144 -3.59 -1.18 -9.70
C LEU A 144 -3.30 -2.00 -10.97
N HIS A 145 -4.27 -2.77 -11.48
CA HIS A 145 -4.09 -3.76 -12.55
C HIS A 145 -2.98 -4.76 -12.23
N MET A 146 -2.92 -5.21 -10.98
CA MET A 146 -1.91 -6.14 -10.49
C MET A 146 -2.54 -7.45 -10.01
N GLU A 147 -1.77 -8.52 -10.17
CA GLU A 147 -2.06 -9.82 -9.57
C GLU A 147 -1.05 -10.10 -8.45
N PRO A 148 -1.50 -10.56 -7.27
CA PRO A 148 -0.60 -10.94 -6.20
C PRO A 148 0.35 -12.07 -6.61
N MET A 149 1.60 -12.01 -6.13
CA MET A 149 2.62 -13.01 -6.46
C MET A 149 2.31 -14.41 -5.91
N LEU A 150 1.56 -14.50 -4.82
CA LEU A 150 1.29 -15.74 -4.10
C LEU A 150 -0.21 -15.94 -3.88
N HIS A 151 -0.67 -17.17 -4.10
CA HIS A 151 -2.06 -17.58 -3.91
C HIS A 151 -2.12 -18.75 -2.90
N TYR A 152 -1.95 -18.43 -1.63
CA TYR A 152 -2.12 -19.39 -0.53
C TYR A 152 -3.37 -19.01 0.27
N GLY A 153 -4.13 -19.98 0.69
CA GLY A 153 -5.30 -19.79 1.57
C GLY A 153 -4.92 -19.39 3.01
N ILE A 154 -3.96 -18.49 3.16
CA ILE A 154 -3.50 -18.00 4.46
C ILE A 154 -4.39 -16.81 4.85
N THR A 155 -4.98 -16.89 6.02
CA THR A 155 -5.68 -15.78 6.66
C THR A 155 -4.79 -15.21 7.75
N GLY A 156 -4.32 -13.99 7.60
CA GLY A 156 -3.54 -13.31 8.63
C GLY A 156 -2.38 -12.52 8.04
N GLY A 157 -2.40 -11.24 8.28
CA GLY A 157 -1.46 -10.27 7.76
C GLY A 157 -0.17 -10.17 8.58
N ALA A 158 0.07 -9.00 9.17
CA ALA A 158 1.26 -8.67 9.95
C ALA A 158 2.58 -8.84 9.17
N GLY A 159 2.52 -8.74 7.83
CA GLY A 159 3.72 -8.80 6.98
C GLY A 159 4.18 -10.22 6.60
N LEU A 160 3.42 -11.27 6.96
CA LEU A 160 3.77 -12.64 6.58
C LEU A 160 3.80 -12.83 5.06
N GLY A 161 2.81 -12.31 4.35
CA GLY A 161 2.78 -12.33 2.90
C GLY A 161 3.93 -11.53 2.29
N ALA A 162 4.25 -10.36 2.85
CA ALA A 162 5.40 -9.58 2.39
C ALA A 162 6.72 -10.31 2.56
N ALA A 163 6.91 -11.00 3.70
CA ALA A 163 8.11 -11.82 3.93
C ALA A 163 8.23 -12.98 2.91
N ALA A 164 7.11 -13.66 2.63
CA ALA A 164 7.05 -14.71 1.61
C ALA A 164 7.33 -14.15 0.20
N GLY A 165 6.75 -13.00 -0.13
CA GLY A 165 6.98 -12.30 -1.40
C GLY A 165 8.43 -11.86 -1.58
N LEU A 166 9.07 -11.31 -0.55
CA LEU A 166 10.51 -10.99 -0.55
C LEU A 166 11.36 -12.23 -0.81
N SER A 167 11.04 -13.35 -0.14
CA SER A 167 11.76 -14.62 -0.38
C SER A 167 11.62 -15.11 -1.82
N LEU A 168 10.47 -14.90 -2.45
CA LEU A 168 10.25 -15.21 -3.86
C LEU A 168 11.09 -14.31 -4.75
N LEU A 169 11.06 -13.00 -4.54
CA LEU A 169 11.87 -12.04 -5.31
C LEU A 169 13.36 -12.34 -5.23
N ASP A 170 13.88 -12.62 -4.02
CA ASP A 170 15.29 -12.98 -3.82
C ASP A 170 15.69 -14.21 -4.66
N ARG A 171 14.86 -15.26 -4.66
CA ARG A 171 15.10 -16.46 -5.47
C ARG A 171 15.05 -16.17 -6.98
N ILE A 172 14.15 -15.32 -7.44
CA ILE A 172 14.06 -14.92 -8.85
C ILE A 172 15.34 -14.17 -9.24
N MET A 173 15.77 -13.19 -8.45
CA MET A 173 16.96 -12.40 -8.71
C MET A 173 18.24 -13.24 -8.69
N MET A 174 18.39 -14.18 -7.75
CA MET A 174 19.51 -15.12 -7.72
C MET A 174 19.61 -15.99 -8.97
N ASN A 175 18.49 -16.34 -9.59
CA ASN A 175 18.48 -17.14 -10.80
C ASN A 175 18.69 -16.29 -12.06
N TYR A 176 18.23 -15.04 -12.06
CA TYR A 176 18.43 -14.11 -13.18
C TYR A 176 19.91 -13.77 -13.39
N GLY A 177 20.65 -13.50 -12.30
CA GLY A 177 22.08 -13.23 -12.35
C GLY A 177 22.98 -14.43 -12.68
N LYS A 178 22.40 -15.64 -12.81
CA LYS A 178 23.13 -16.84 -13.25
C LYS A 178 22.92 -17.17 -14.76
N ALA A 179 22.03 -16.43 -15.42
CA ALA A 179 21.68 -16.65 -16.82
C ALA A 179 22.51 -15.78 -17.78
N GLU A 180 23.38 -14.93 -17.25
CA GLU A 180 24.43 -14.19 -17.98
C GLU A 180 25.78 -14.89 -17.80
#